data_20f24e051366f4cd8a9229d168b2967b
#
_entry.id   20f24e051366f4cd8a9229d168b2967b
#
_cell.length_a   1.000
_cell.length_b   1.000
_cell.length_c   1.000
_cell.angle_alpha   90.00
_cell.angle_beta   90.00
_cell.angle_gamma   90.00
#
_symmetry.space_group_name_H-M   'P 1'
#
loop_
_entity.id
_entity.type
_entity.pdbx_description
1 polymer ?
#
loop_
_entity_poly.entity_id
_entity_poly.type
_entity_poly.pdbx_seq_one_letter_code
_entity_poly.pdbx_strand_id
1 'polypeptide(L)'
;PSHAGDALSPMLGNPLSEATIQQRNFTVFQNGQGLPVGQGGVTAGKKIYTSRCLSCHGFEGSGNSAEELAGALHRLTDNPPDKTIGTYWPYATTLFDFIRRAMPMDSPGSLSTQEIYDVTAYLLFLNKIIDHNQTIDNKSLANIKMPNRNGFINHYKNNN
;
A
#
# COMPACT_ATOMS: atom_id res chain seq x y z
N PRO A 1 32.80 -3.25 -4.02
CA PRO A 1 33.07 -4.06 -5.20
C PRO A 1 32.75 -3.20 -6.43
N SER A 2 33.81 -2.79 -7.13
CA SER A 2 33.70 -2.12 -8.40
C SER A 2 33.05 -3.10 -9.38
N HIS A 3 31.89 -2.79 -9.88
CA HIS A 3 31.35 -3.45 -11.06
C HIS A 3 32.29 -3.05 -12.19
N ALA A 4 33.09 -3.99 -12.66
CA ALA A 4 33.79 -3.85 -13.92
C ALA A 4 32.71 -3.57 -14.96
N GLY A 5 32.68 -2.35 -15.46
CA GLY A 5 31.73 -1.97 -16.49
C GLY A 5 31.95 -2.89 -17.69
N ASP A 6 30.90 -3.62 -18.06
CA ASP A 6 30.94 -4.41 -19.26
C ASP A 6 31.34 -3.51 -20.41
N ALA A 7 32.44 -3.87 -21.09
CA ALA A 7 32.95 -3.13 -22.24
C ALA A 7 31.91 -3.01 -23.39
N LEU A 8 30.77 -3.68 -23.27
CA LEU A 8 29.63 -3.67 -24.19
C LEU A 8 28.48 -2.74 -23.74
N SER A 9 28.58 -2.12 -22.55
CA SER A 9 27.56 -1.18 -22.09
C SER A 9 27.65 0.12 -22.90
N PRO A 10 26.52 0.63 -23.44
CA PRO A 10 26.52 1.86 -24.22
C PRO A 10 26.85 3.12 -23.43
N MET A 11 27.10 3.01 -22.11
CA MET A 11 27.47 4.11 -21.21
C MET A 11 26.52 5.30 -21.30
N LEU A 12 25.21 5.04 -21.42
CA LEU A 12 24.18 6.08 -21.56
C LEU A 12 23.79 6.61 -20.15
N GLY A 13 23.57 7.91 -20.09
CA GLY A 13 23.15 8.61 -18.88
C GLY A 13 24.32 9.00 -17.97
N ASN A 14 23.97 9.71 -16.88
CA ASN A 14 24.92 10.09 -15.84
C ASN A 14 24.57 9.37 -14.53
N PRO A 15 25.55 8.93 -13.73
CA PRO A 15 25.32 8.39 -12.41
C PRO A 15 24.55 9.40 -11.52
N LEU A 16 23.54 8.93 -10.82
CA LEU A 16 22.85 9.75 -9.83
C LEU A 16 23.68 9.88 -8.56
N SER A 17 23.59 11.04 -7.89
CA SER A 17 24.17 11.18 -6.57
C SER A 17 23.45 10.28 -5.55
N GLU A 18 24.16 9.83 -4.52
CA GLU A 18 23.58 9.02 -3.43
C GLU A 18 22.36 9.73 -2.79
N ALA A 19 22.45 11.05 -2.59
CA ALA A 19 21.32 11.84 -2.08
C ALA A 19 20.09 11.76 -2.98
N THR A 20 20.27 11.79 -4.30
CA THR A 20 19.15 11.64 -5.26
C THR A 20 18.60 10.22 -5.25
N ILE A 21 19.44 9.21 -5.14
CA ILE A 21 19.02 7.81 -5.00
C ILE A 21 18.18 7.64 -3.74
N GLN A 22 18.64 8.14 -2.59
CA GLN A 22 17.90 8.06 -1.33
C GLN A 22 16.53 8.76 -1.38
N GLN A 23 16.44 9.92 -2.02
CA GLN A 23 15.17 10.64 -2.20
C GLN A 23 14.16 9.86 -3.06
N ARG A 24 14.64 9.05 -4.01
CA ARG A 24 13.81 8.28 -4.94
C ARG A 24 13.58 6.85 -4.49
N ASN A 25 14.37 6.34 -3.55
CA ASN A 25 14.27 4.98 -3.02
C ASN A 25 13.27 4.92 -1.87
N PHE A 26 11.98 4.99 -2.20
CA PHE A 26 10.88 4.93 -1.22
C PHE A 26 10.02 3.67 -1.37
N THR A 27 10.55 2.63 -1.98
CA THR A 27 9.86 1.34 -2.12
C THR A 27 9.71 0.64 -0.78
N VAL A 28 8.49 0.20 -0.49
CA VAL A 28 8.19 -0.62 0.68
C VAL A 28 7.97 -2.06 0.26
N PHE A 29 8.76 -2.97 0.82
CA PHE A 29 8.66 -4.40 0.55
C PHE A 29 7.66 -5.09 1.48
N GLN A 30 7.23 -6.30 1.12
CA GLN A 30 6.26 -7.10 1.87
C GLN A 30 6.67 -7.36 3.32
N ASN A 31 7.97 -7.49 3.58
CA ASN A 31 8.56 -7.71 4.90
C ASN A 31 8.70 -6.43 5.74
N GLY A 32 8.26 -5.28 5.22
CA GLY A 32 8.36 -3.99 5.89
C GLY A 32 9.65 -3.22 5.64
N GLN A 33 10.61 -3.78 4.90
CA GLN A 33 11.79 -3.03 4.49
C GLN A 33 11.38 -1.80 3.67
N GLY A 34 11.93 -0.64 3.99
CA GLY A 34 11.61 0.64 3.35
C GLY A 34 10.44 1.39 3.99
N LEU A 35 9.76 0.82 4.99
CA LEU A 35 8.80 1.58 5.79
C LEU A 35 9.50 2.73 6.53
N PRO A 36 9.05 3.97 6.37
CA PRO A 36 9.58 5.08 7.14
C PRO A 36 9.18 4.95 8.62
N VAL A 37 9.99 5.48 9.51
CA VAL A 37 9.63 5.58 10.94
C VAL A 37 8.39 6.44 11.09
N GLY A 38 7.38 5.91 11.78
CA GLY A 38 6.09 6.57 12.00
C GLY A 38 5.06 5.59 12.54
N GLN A 39 3.90 6.10 12.88
CA GLN A 39 2.77 5.32 13.38
C GLN A 39 1.46 5.97 12.96
N GLY A 40 0.34 5.24 13.01
CA GLY A 40 -0.97 5.79 12.71
C GLY A 40 -2.11 5.06 13.42
N GLY A 41 -3.25 5.73 13.48
CA GLY A 41 -4.46 5.22 14.14
C GLY A 41 -5.75 5.52 13.39
N VAL A 42 -6.75 4.71 13.68
CA VAL A 42 -8.04 4.71 12.98
C VAL A 42 -8.76 6.06 13.02
N THR A 43 -8.79 6.71 14.20
CA THR A 43 -9.53 7.98 14.38
C THR A 43 -8.92 9.12 13.55
N ALA A 44 -7.59 9.23 13.52
CA ALA A 44 -6.90 10.21 12.68
C ALA A 44 -7.06 9.86 11.20
N GLY A 45 -6.93 8.58 10.84
CA GLY A 45 -7.12 8.09 9.49
C GLY A 45 -8.50 8.36 8.91
N LYS A 46 -9.56 8.28 9.74
CA LYS A 46 -10.90 8.67 9.32
C LYS A 46 -10.98 10.14 8.88
N LYS A 47 -10.27 11.04 9.57
CA LYS A 47 -10.24 12.46 9.20
C LYS A 47 -9.53 12.67 7.85
N ILE A 48 -8.39 12.00 7.64
CA ILE A 48 -7.65 12.05 6.38
C ILE A 48 -8.51 11.47 5.24
N TYR A 49 -9.12 10.30 5.46
CA TYR A 49 -10.01 9.67 4.50
C TYR A 49 -11.16 10.62 4.09
N THR A 50 -11.84 11.22 5.07
CA THR A 50 -12.96 12.13 4.81
C THR A 50 -12.55 13.34 3.97
N SER A 51 -11.35 13.88 4.19
CA SER A 51 -10.89 15.10 3.50
C SER A 51 -10.22 14.84 2.15
N ARG A 52 -9.62 13.64 1.94
CA ARG A 52 -8.75 13.37 0.79
C ARG A 52 -9.18 12.18 -0.08
N CYS A 53 -10.05 11.30 0.40
CA CYS A 53 -10.37 10.04 -0.26
C CYS A 53 -11.87 9.88 -0.55
N LEU A 54 -12.72 10.43 0.33
CA LEU A 54 -14.17 10.25 0.33
C LEU A 54 -14.82 10.61 -1.02
N SER A 55 -14.39 11.70 -1.66
CA SER A 55 -14.99 12.18 -2.91
C SER A 55 -14.94 11.15 -4.03
N CYS A 56 -13.88 10.34 -4.08
CA CYS A 56 -13.69 9.31 -5.09
C CYS A 56 -14.10 7.91 -4.62
N HIS A 57 -13.77 7.55 -3.36
CA HIS A 57 -13.96 6.19 -2.84
C HIS A 57 -15.25 6.00 -2.02
N GLY A 58 -16.08 7.03 -1.91
CA GLY A 58 -17.40 6.93 -1.26
C GLY A 58 -17.34 6.85 0.27
N PHE A 59 -18.50 6.86 0.89
CA PHE A 59 -18.65 6.74 2.34
C PHE A 59 -18.15 5.37 2.80
N GLU A 60 -17.25 5.37 3.79
CA GLU A 60 -16.64 4.15 4.35
C GLU A 60 -16.02 3.20 3.29
N GLY A 61 -15.56 3.74 2.17
CA GLY A 61 -14.89 2.94 1.16
C GLY A 61 -15.83 2.15 0.24
N SER A 62 -17.11 2.51 0.19
CA SER A 62 -18.14 1.80 -0.61
C SER A 62 -18.04 2.03 -2.12
N GLY A 63 -17.09 2.84 -2.58
CA GLY A 63 -16.96 3.22 -3.99
C GLY A 63 -17.81 4.43 -4.36
N ASN A 64 -17.41 5.14 -5.42
CA ASN A 64 -18.14 6.23 -6.06
C ASN A 64 -17.61 6.39 -7.49
N SER A 65 -16.81 7.44 -7.78
CA SER A 65 -16.09 7.59 -9.07
C SER A 65 -14.86 6.67 -9.17
N ALA A 66 -14.38 6.14 -8.04
CA ALA A 66 -13.35 5.10 -7.96
C ALA A 66 -13.94 3.83 -7.33
N GLU A 67 -13.24 2.72 -7.53
CA GLU A 67 -13.64 1.41 -7.00
C GLU A 67 -13.75 1.40 -5.47
N GLU A 68 -14.55 0.45 -4.95
CA GLU A 68 -14.71 0.22 -3.54
C GLU A 68 -13.40 -0.24 -2.88
N LEU A 69 -13.15 0.25 -1.67
CA LEU A 69 -12.02 -0.12 -0.84
C LEU A 69 -12.42 -1.08 0.29
N ALA A 70 -13.70 -1.14 0.62
CA ALA A 70 -14.27 -1.96 1.67
C ALA A 70 -15.72 -2.33 1.34
N GLY A 71 -16.30 -3.28 2.09
CA GLY A 71 -17.72 -3.63 1.94
C GLY A 71 -18.02 -4.59 0.78
N ALA A 72 -17.08 -5.45 0.42
CA ALA A 72 -17.25 -6.45 -0.65
C ALA A 72 -18.55 -7.25 -0.49
N LEU A 73 -19.34 -7.31 -1.55
CA LEU A 73 -20.56 -8.12 -1.67
C LEU A 73 -20.29 -9.44 -2.37
N HIS A 74 -19.29 -9.47 -3.26
CA HIS A 74 -18.90 -10.63 -4.05
C HIS A 74 -17.53 -11.17 -3.60
N ARG A 75 -17.34 -12.48 -3.72
CA ARG A 75 -16.06 -13.15 -3.47
C ARG A 75 -15.15 -13.00 -4.69
N LEU A 76 -13.86 -13.24 -4.53
CA LEU A 76 -12.90 -13.24 -5.63
C LEU A 76 -13.18 -14.34 -6.69
N THR A 77 -13.99 -15.34 -6.34
CA THR A 77 -14.43 -16.42 -7.25
C THR A 77 -15.73 -16.09 -7.98
N ASP A 78 -16.42 -15.02 -7.63
CA ASP A 78 -17.66 -14.61 -8.25
C ASP A 78 -17.38 -13.80 -9.53
N ASN A 79 -18.39 -13.57 -10.35
CA ASN A 79 -18.24 -12.80 -11.59
C ASN A 79 -19.33 -11.71 -11.68
N PRO A 80 -18.97 -10.41 -11.56
CA PRO A 80 -17.61 -9.89 -11.29
C PRO A 80 -17.17 -10.10 -9.84
N PRO A 81 -15.84 -10.18 -9.57
CA PRO A 81 -15.32 -10.22 -8.22
C PRO A 81 -15.17 -8.82 -7.63
N ASP A 82 -15.36 -8.66 -6.32
CA ASP A 82 -15.02 -7.42 -5.60
C ASP A 82 -13.58 -7.48 -5.07
N LYS A 83 -12.75 -6.57 -5.54
CA LYS A 83 -11.31 -6.52 -5.22
C LYS A 83 -10.99 -5.48 -4.15
N THR A 84 -11.73 -5.49 -3.05
CA THR A 84 -11.46 -4.57 -1.93
C THR A 84 -10.12 -4.85 -1.25
N ILE A 85 -9.72 -3.98 -0.35
CA ILE A 85 -8.50 -4.18 0.46
C ILE A 85 -8.58 -5.49 1.25
N GLY A 86 -9.75 -5.80 1.81
CA GLY A 86 -9.94 -7.01 2.63
C GLY A 86 -10.03 -8.30 1.83
N THR A 87 -10.52 -8.27 0.60
CA THR A 87 -10.69 -9.49 -0.22
C THR A 87 -9.47 -9.80 -1.08
N TYR A 88 -8.78 -8.77 -1.61
CA TYR A 88 -7.77 -8.97 -2.65
C TYR A 88 -6.33 -8.79 -2.18
N TRP A 89 -6.04 -7.77 -1.37
CA TRP A 89 -4.67 -7.36 -1.05
C TRP A 89 -3.97 -8.34 -0.10
N PRO A 90 -2.81 -8.92 -0.48
CA PRO A 90 -2.14 -9.93 0.34
C PRO A 90 -1.26 -9.36 1.46
N TYR A 91 -0.90 -8.06 1.39
CA TYR A 91 0.02 -7.43 2.34
C TYR A 91 -0.43 -6.00 2.68
N ALA A 92 -0.47 -5.68 3.96
CA ALA A 92 -0.77 -4.32 4.42
C ALA A 92 0.32 -3.31 4.04
N THR A 93 1.56 -3.77 3.91
CA THR A 93 2.69 -2.95 3.43
C THR A 93 2.54 -2.51 1.97
N THR A 94 1.92 -3.33 1.13
CA THR A 94 1.61 -2.97 -0.26
C THR A 94 0.55 -1.86 -0.31
N LEU A 95 -0.45 -1.89 0.58
CA LEU A 95 -1.43 -0.81 0.71
C LEU A 95 -0.75 0.52 1.07
N PHE A 96 0.14 0.50 2.08
CA PHE A 96 0.92 1.67 2.48
C PHE A 96 1.75 2.23 1.29
N ASP A 97 2.48 1.36 0.58
CA ASP A 97 3.33 1.74 -0.55
C ASP A 97 2.49 2.36 -1.68
N PHE A 98 1.34 1.77 -1.99
CA PHE A 98 0.44 2.27 -3.02
C PHE A 98 -0.12 3.67 -2.68
N ILE A 99 -0.59 3.86 -1.45
CA ILE A 99 -1.08 5.17 -0.99
C ILE A 99 0.05 6.21 -1.09
N ARG A 100 1.24 5.87 -0.63
CA ARG A 100 2.42 6.75 -0.66
C ARG A 100 2.77 7.24 -2.06
N ARG A 101 2.61 6.37 -3.06
CA ARG A 101 3.02 6.64 -4.45
C ARG A 101 1.94 7.29 -5.28
N ALA A 102 0.70 6.84 -5.13
CA ALA A 102 -0.33 7.04 -6.12
C ALA A 102 -1.57 7.78 -5.59
N MET A 103 -1.74 7.86 -4.26
CA MET A 103 -2.94 8.45 -3.68
C MET A 103 -2.66 9.68 -2.80
N PRO A 104 -3.54 10.72 -2.82
CA PRO A 104 -4.70 10.86 -3.73
C PRO A 104 -4.26 11.01 -5.19
N MET A 105 -5.06 10.50 -6.12
CA MET A 105 -4.69 10.47 -7.54
C MET A 105 -4.54 11.86 -8.17
N ASP A 106 -5.24 12.86 -7.66
CA ASP A 106 -5.15 14.27 -8.07
C ASP A 106 -3.90 14.99 -7.51
N SER A 107 -3.25 14.42 -6.47
CA SER A 107 -2.00 14.95 -5.89
C SER A 107 -1.14 13.83 -5.29
N PRO A 108 -0.55 12.95 -6.12
CA PRO A 108 0.28 11.85 -5.66
C PRO A 108 1.48 12.31 -4.84
N GLY A 109 1.80 11.60 -3.76
CA GLY A 109 2.92 11.93 -2.87
C GLY A 109 2.70 13.14 -1.97
N SER A 110 1.48 13.69 -1.90
CA SER A 110 1.17 14.87 -1.07
C SER A 110 0.92 14.56 0.41
N LEU A 111 0.70 13.29 0.76
CA LEU A 111 0.49 12.87 2.14
C LEU A 111 1.83 12.73 2.87
N SER A 112 1.87 13.22 4.09
CA SER A 112 2.99 12.97 5.01
C SER A 112 3.02 11.50 5.44
N THR A 113 4.18 11.03 5.92
CA THR A 113 4.33 9.69 6.47
C THR A 113 3.28 9.37 7.55
N GLN A 114 3.00 10.34 8.43
CA GLN A 114 1.98 10.20 9.48
C GLN A 114 0.60 9.98 8.88
N GLU A 115 0.19 10.80 7.92
CA GLU A 115 -1.12 10.69 7.26
C GLU A 115 -1.27 9.37 6.50
N ILE A 116 -0.20 8.85 5.90
CA ILE A 116 -0.23 7.55 5.22
C ILE A 116 -0.46 6.42 6.22
N TYR A 117 0.21 6.42 7.38
CA TYR A 117 -0.05 5.44 8.45
C TYR A 117 -1.48 5.56 8.97
N ASP A 118 -1.95 6.78 9.23
CA ASP A 118 -3.29 7.03 9.74
C ASP A 118 -4.37 6.51 8.77
N VAL A 119 -4.31 6.87 7.49
CA VAL A 119 -5.31 6.41 6.51
C VAL A 119 -5.20 4.91 6.25
N THR A 120 -3.99 4.33 6.27
CA THR A 120 -3.79 2.88 6.18
C THR A 120 -4.49 2.16 7.35
N ALA A 121 -4.34 2.66 8.59
CA ALA A 121 -5.03 2.11 9.76
C ALA A 121 -6.55 2.17 9.60
N TYR A 122 -7.09 3.29 9.13
CA TYR A 122 -8.52 3.42 8.91
C TYR A 122 -9.06 2.44 7.85
N LEU A 123 -8.35 2.28 6.74
CA LEU A 123 -8.74 1.35 5.67
C LEU A 123 -8.67 -0.11 6.13
N LEU A 124 -7.67 -0.49 6.93
CA LEU A 124 -7.60 -1.82 7.53
C LEU A 124 -8.75 -2.06 8.52
N PHE A 125 -9.12 -1.04 9.32
CA PHE A 125 -10.27 -1.09 10.22
C PHE A 125 -11.60 -1.26 9.44
N LEU A 126 -11.84 -0.50 8.37
CA LEU A 126 -13.04 -0.65 7.53
C LEU A 126 -13.20 -2.07 7.00
N ASN A 127 -12.10 -2.75 6.70
CA ASN A 127 -12.08 -4.14 6.25
C ASN A 127 -12.03 -5.16 7.41
N LYS A 128 -12.23 -4.73 8.68
CA LYS A 128 -12.26 -5.60 9.87
C LYS A 128 -10.97 -6.40 10.09
N ILE A 129 -9.82 -5.85 9.64
CA ILE A 129 -8.49 -6.49 9.76
C ILE A 129 -7.82 -6.10 11.06
N ILE A 130 -8.08 -4.88 11.55
CA ILE A 130 -7.62 -4.38 12.84
C ILE A 130 -8.78 -3.79 13.64
N ASP A 131 -8.61 -3.69 14.95
CA ASP A 131 -9.59 -3.06 15.85
C ASP A 131 -9.46 -1.54 15.85
N HIS A 132 -10.54 -0.84 16.22
CA HIS A 132 -10.59 0.63 16.26
C HIS A 132 -9.48 1.27 17.10
N ASN A 133 -9.13 0.66 18.22
CA ASN A 133 -8.13 1.19 19.16
C ASN A 133 -6.70 0.77 18.82
N GLN A 134 -6.52 -0.02 17.77
CA GLN A 134 -5.20 -0.50 17.36
C GLN A 134 -4.46 0.59 16.59
N THR A 135 -3.19 0.79 16.93
CA THR A 135 -2.24 1.60 16.17
C THR A 135 -1.34 0.70 15.34
N ILE A 136 -0.90 1.21 14.19
CA ILE A 136 0.08 0.55 13.32
C ILE A 136 1.32 1.43 13.20
N ASP A 137 2.48 0.80 13.06
CA ASP A 137 3.76 1.48 12.89
C ASP A 137 4.68 0.72 11.92
N ASN A 138 5.90 1.21 11.72
CA ASN A 138 6.89 0.58 10.85
C ASN A 138 7.35 -0.81 11.29
N LYS A 139 7.04 -1.24 12.51
CA LYS A 139 7.38 -2.58 13.04
C LYS A 139 6.19 -3.53 12.96
N SER A 140 4.99 -3.03 13.20
CA SER A 140 3.77 -3.83 13.28
C SER A 140 3.07 -4.04 11.93
N LEU A 141 3.17 -3.08 11.00
CA LEU A 141 2.43 -3.13 9.73
C LEU A 141 2.72 -4.39 8.90
N ALA A 142 3.99 -4.81 8.82
CA ALA A 142 4.38 -6.01 8.07
C ALA A 142 3.86 -7.32 8.69
N ASN A 143 3.48 -7.30 9.97
CA ASN A 143 2.98 -8.46 10.71
C ASN A 143 1.46 -8.61 10.65
N ILE A 144 0.75 -7.65 10.05
CA ILE A 144 -0.71 -7.73 9.88
C ILE A 144 -1.04 -8.88 8.94
N LYS A 145 -1.93 -9.76 9.41
CA LYS A 145 -2.39 -10.91 8.65
C LYS A 145 -3.56 -10.49 7.76
N MET A 146 -3.27 -10.24 6.50
CA MET A 146 -4.31 -9.96 5.51
C MET A 146 -5.09 -11.23 5.17
N PRO A 147 -6.43 -11.16 4.96
CA PRO A 147 -7.26 -12.33 4.64
C PRO A 147 -6.76 -13.09 3.40
N ASN A 148 -6.33 -12.39 2.36
CA ASN A 148 -5.83 -12.99 1.12
C ASN A 148 -4.32 -13.21 1.09
N ARG A 149 -3.65 -13.32 2.27
CA ARG A 149 -2.19 -13.47 2.37
C ARG A 149 -1.62 -14.59 1.49
N ASN A 150 -2.34 -15.68 1.35
CA ASN A 150 -1.93 -16.88 0.64
C ASN A 150 -2.80 -17.18 -0.59
N GLY A 151 -3.62 -16.23 -1.04
CA GLY A 151 -4.57 -16.44 -2.13
C GLY A 151 -3.95 -16.40 -3.53
N PHE A 152 -2.70 -15.94 -3.67
CA PHE A 152 -2.02 -15.89 -4.96
C PHE A 152 -1.20 -17.15 -5.20
N ILE A 153 -1.46 -17.82 -6.34
CA ILE A 153 -0.72 -19.01 -6.78
C ILE A 153 0.39 -18.59 -7.75
N ASN A 154 1.62 -19.00 -7.45
CA ASN A 154 2.74 -18.76 -8.35
C ASN A 154 2.81 -19.89 -9.39
N HIS A 155 2.32 -19.65 -10.60
CA HIS A 155 2.32 -20.61 -11.70
C HIS A 155 3.72 -21.05 -12.14
N TYR A 156 4.75 -20.24 -11.94
CA TYR A 156 6.12 -20.58 -12.34
C TYR A 156 6.80 -21.56 -11.37
N LYS A 157 6.31 -21.72 -10.14
CA LYS A 157 6.90 -22.65 -9.14
C LYS A 157 6.31 -24.05 -9.20
N ASN A 158 5.21 -24.26 -9.89
CA ASN A 158 4.49 -25.54 -9.93
C ASN A 158 4.82 -26.42 -11.14
N ASN A 159 5.82 -26.05 -11.95
CA ASN A 159 6.22 -26.78 -13.16
C ASN A 159 7.60 -27.47 -13.03
N ASN A 160 8.03 -27.80 -11.80
CA ASN A 160 9.22 -28.63 -11.56
C ASN A 160 8.86 -29.84 -10.71
#